data_3087b19a58b30bef8491405010321285
#
_entry.id   3087b19a58b30bef8491405010321285
#
_cell.length_a   1.000
_cell.length_b   1.000
_cell.length_c   1.000
_cell.angle_alpha   90.00
_cell.angle_beta   90.00
_cell.angle_gamma   90.00
#
_symmetry.space_group_name_H-M   'P 1'
#
loop_
_entity.id
_entity.type
_entity.pdbx_description
1 polymer ?
#
loop_
_entity_poly.entity_id
_entity_poly.type
_entity_poly.pdbx_seq_one_letter_code
_entity_poly.pdbx_strand_id
1 'polypeptide(L)'
;MPSVRELVDRGAEADPITVLTAYDTPTARIVDDAGIDMVLVGDSIGDAVLGHDSSLPVDLDTMATHTAAVARGVDDALVVADLPFLSYGVSEAESLRNAGRMLKEAGAGAVKLESGPHTVELTRRLVELGIPVQAHLGLTPQHINRVGLQRQGTDEAAAAEILDLAEAHEEAGAFSLILEHIPANLAALVTDELDIPTIGIGAGPETDGQVLVVNDAVGLSERTPPFATAFGNVREEMVAAVEAYRDEVVEGSFPGEEETHVEEGLELER
;
A
#
# COMPACT_ATOMS: atom_id res chain seq x y z
N MET A 1 -8.86 -7.09 -13.56
CA MET A 1 -7.92 -6.05 -13.07
C MET A 1 -7.98 -4.88 -14.03
N PRO A 2 -8.34 -3.66 -13.59
CA PRO A 2 -8.39 -2.48 -14.43
C PRO A 2 -6.99 -2.16 -14.98
N SER A 3 -6.95 -1.58 -16.15
CA SER A 3 -5.70 -1.04 -16.68
C SER A 3 -5.40 0.29 -15.97
N VAL A 4 -4.13 0.61 -15.83
CA VAL A 4 -3.67 1.93 -15.32
C VAL A 4 -4.35 3.08 -16.06
N ARG A 5 -4.60 2.88 -17.36
CA ARG A 5 -5.25 3.86 -18.22
C ARG A 5 -6.69 4.18 -17.79
N GLU A 6 -7.43 3.20 -17.32
CA GLU A 6 -8.81 3.42 -16.85
C GLU A 6 -8.84 4.31 -15.60
N LEU A 7 -7.81 4.27 -14.76
CA LEU A 7 -7.67 5.16 -13.60
C LEU A 7 -7.26 6.58 -14.03
N VAL A 8 -6.30 6.70 -14.96
CA VAL A 8 -5.87 8.00 -15.50
C VAL A 8 -7.01 8.70 -16.27
N ASP A 9 -7.76 7.93 -17.07
CA ASP A 9 -8.86 8.45 -17.89
C ASP A 9 -10.12 8.84 -17.05
N ARG A 10 -10.18 8.56 -15.74
CA ARG A 10 -11.30 8.98 -14.88
C ARG A 10 -11.46 10.50 -14.84
N GLY A 11 -10.36 11.27 -14.83
CA GLY A 11 -10.36 12.73 -14.81
C GLY A 11 -10.94 13.35 -13.53
N ALA A 12 -10.82 14.65 -13.39
CA ALA A 12 -11.21 15.42 -12.21
C ALA A 12 -12.75 15.49 -11.94
N GLU A 13 -13.58 15.04 -12.87
CA GLU A 13 -15.05 15.04 -12.71
C GLU A 13 -15.61 13.70 -12.17
N ALA A 14 -14.76 12.69 -12.01
CA ALA A 14 -15.15 11.38 -11.47
C ALA A 14 -15.13 11.34 -9.93
N ASP A 15 -15.68 10.26 -9.36
CA ASP A 15 -15.54 10.00 -7.93
C ASP A 15 -14.06 9.85 -7.55
N PRO A 16 -13.64 10.33 -6.36
CA PRO A 16 -12.26 10.21 -5.91
C PRO A 16 -11.74 8.77 -5.91
N ILE A 17 -10.47 8.59 -6.28
CA ILE A 17 -9.81 7.30 -6.31
C ILE A 17 -9.57 6.80 -4.88
N THR A 18 -10.06 5.60 -4.60
CA THR A 18 -9.90 4.97 -3.30
C THR A 18 -8.72 3.98 -3.30
N VAL A 19 -7.84 4.10 -2.31
CA VAL A 19 -6.68 3.21 -2.17
C VAL A 19 -6.56 2.72 -0.73
N LEU A 20 -6.36 1.41 -0.55
CA LEU A 20 -5.99 0.82 0.73
C LEU A 20 -4.80 -0.12 0.56
N THR A 21 -4.00 -0.26 1.60
CA THR A 21 -2.99 -1.32 1.60
C THR A 21 -3.65 -2.67 1.84
N ALA A 22 -3.01 -3.75 1.37
CA ALA A 22 -3.27 -5.11 1.82
C ALA A 22 -1.97 -5.91 1.81
N TYR A 23 -1.89 -6.92 2.67
CA TYR A 23 -0.65 -7.69 2.87
C TYR A 23 -0.85 -9.21 2.77
N ASP A 24 -2.10 -9.66 2.66
CA ASP A 24 -2.47 -11.07 2.54
C ASP A 24 -3.75 -11.25 1.70
N THR A 25 -4.01 -12.50 1.31
CA THR A 25 -5.16 -12.83 0.47
C THR A 25 -6.53 -12.56 1.11
N PRO A 26 -6.78 -12.89 2.40
CA PRO A 26 -8.06 -12.59 3.04
C PRO A 26 -8.36 -11.09 3.10
N THR A 27 -7.38 -10.27 3.49
CA THR A 27 -7.53 -8.81 3.55
C THR A 27 -7.72 -8.23 2.15
N ALA A 28 -6.96 -8.72 1.15
CA ALA A 28 -7.08 -8.28 -0.23
C ALA A 28 -8.49 -8.51 -0.80
N ARG A 29 -9.10 -9.68 -0.53
CA ARG A 29 -10.49 -9.96 -0.93
C ARG A 29 -11.49 -9.01 -0.31
N ILE A 30 -11.36 -8.72 0.99
CA ILE A 30 -12.25 -7.78 1.68
C ILE A 30 -12.14 -6.38 1.07
N VAL A 31 -10.93 -5.94 0.75
CA VAL A 31 -10.68 -4.63 0.13
C VAL A 31 -11.25 -4.57 -1.28
N ASP A 32 -11.05 -5.62 -2.08
CA ASP A 32 -11.57 -5.75 -3.45
C ASP A 32 -13.11 -5.83 -3.48
N ASP A 33 -13.70 -6.70 -2.64
CA ASP A 33 -15.16 -6.84 -2.46
C ASP A 33 -15.83 -5.52 -2.00
N ALA A 34 -15.10 -4.66 -1.29
CA ALA A 34 -15.57 -3.33 -0.90
C ALA A 34 -15.54 -2.30 -2.04
N GLY A 35 -15.00 -2.64 -3.20
CA GLY A 35 -14.95 -1.78 -4.37
C GLY A 35 -13.84 -0.71 -4.32
N ILE A 36 -12.74 -0.97 -3.64
CA ILE A 36 -11.55 -0.12 -3.63
C ILE A 36 -10.86 -0.18 -5.00
N ASP A 37 -10.47 0.96 -5.54
CA ASP A 37 -9.92 1.07 -6.91
C ASP A 37 -8.49 0.54 -7.03
N MET A 38 -7.65 0.77 -6.02
CA MET A 38 -6.27 0.29 -5.99
C MET A 38 -5.94 -0.38 -4.65
N VAL A 39 -5.27 -1.51 -4.71
CA VAL A 39 -4.70 -2.20 -3.55
C VAL A 39 -3.18 -2.03 -3.57
N LEU A 40 -2.65 -1.33 -2.57
CA LEU A 40 -1.23 -1.10 -2.42
C LEU A 40 -0.61 -2.19 -1.54
N VAL A 41 0.33 -2.95 -2.06
CA VAL A 41 1.21 -3.78 -1.24
C VAL A 41 2.40 -2.93 -0.84
N GLY A 42 2.24 -2.22 0.29
CA GLY A 42 3.20 -1.23 0.77
C GLY A 42 4.35 -1.88 1.55
N ASP A 43 5.55 -1.28 1.52
CA ASP A 43 6.65 -1.65 2.41
C ASP A 43 6.38 -1.29 3.88
N SER A 44 5.30 -0.53 4.15
CA SER A 44 4.65 -0.40 5.46
C SER A 44 4.24 -1.75 6.09
N ILE A 45 4.29 -2.86 5.35
CA ILE A 45 4.24 -4.21 5.92
C ILE A 45 5.28 -4.40 7.04
N GLY A 46 6.41 -3.70 6.96
CA GLY A 46 7.47 -3.76 7.96
C GLY A 46 6.97 -3.47 9.37
N ASP A 47 6.27 -2.38 9.54
CA ASP A 47 5.73 -1.96 10.84
C ASP A 47 4.29 -2.45 11.07
N ALA A 48 3.45 -2.46 10.03
CA ALA A 48 2.05 -2.85 10.17
C ALA A 48 1.82 -4.35 10.44
N VAL A 49 2.71 -5.23 9.99
CA VAL A 49 2.55 -6.70 10.03
C VAL A 49 3.74 -7.42 10.63
N LEU A 50 4.97 -7.05 10.24
CA LEU A 50 6.18 -7.77 10.62
C LEU A 50 6.79 -7.31 11.94
N GLY A 51 6.29 -6.20 12.53
CA GLY A 51 6.71 -5.69 13.83
C GLY A 51 8.09 -5.05 13.84
N HIS A 52 8.55 -4.55 12.68
CA HIS A 52 9.75 -3.72 12.59
C HIS A 52 9.44 -2.27 13.02
N ASP A 53 10.48 -1.53 13.41
CA ASP A 53 10.36 -0.10 13.77
C ASP A 53 10.24 0.82 12.54
N SER A 54 10.43 0.28 11.32
CA SER A 54 10.35 1.01 10.04
C SER A 54 10.24 0.06 8.87
N SER A 55 10.00 0.61 7.66
CA SER A 55 9.98 -0.16 6.40
C SER A 55 11.37 -0.61 5.91
N LEU A 56 12.46 -0.02 6.42
CA LEU A 56 13.83 -0.28 5.92
C LEU A 56 14.30 -1.74 5.94
N PRO A 57 13.90 -2.61 6.91
CA PRO A 57 14.30 -4.02 6.93
C PRO A 57 13.57 -4.90 5.89
N VAL A 58 12.51 -4.37 5.24
CA VAL A 58 11.73 -5.15 4.28
C VAL A 58 12.54 -5.39 3.02
N ASP A 59 12.68 -6.64 2.64
CA ASP A 59 13.41 -7.03 1.43
C ASP A 59 12.48 -7.32 0.24
N LEU A 60 13.08 -7.48 -0.94
CA LEU A 60 12.35 -7.73 -2.17
C LEU A 60 11.62 -9.09 -2.18
N ASP A 61 12.16 -10.10 -1.50
CA ASP A 61 11.55 -11.43 -1.42
C ASP A 61 10.27 -11.39 -0.58
N THR A 62 10.30 -10.67 0.52
CA THR A 62 9.13 -10.39 1.36
C THR A 62 8.07 -9.66 0.54
N MET A 63 8.43 -8.57 -0.13
CA MET A 63 7.48 -7.82 -0.97
C MET A 63 6.89 -8.68 -2.08
N ALA A 64 7.69 -9.45 -2.79
CA ALA A 64 7.21 -10.35 -3.84
C ALA A 64 6.26 -11.43 -3.30
N THR A 65 6.54 -11.98 -2.13
CA THR A 65 5.70 -13.00 -1.49
C THR A 65 4.31 -12.44 -1.12
N HIS A 66 4.28 -11.27 -0.48
CA HIS A 66 3.04 -10.62 -0.08
C HIS A 66 2.26 -10.07 -1.28
N THR A 67 2.96 -9.49 -2.26
CA THR A 67 2.33 -9.08 -3.53
C THR A 67 1.65 -10.25 -4.23
N ALA A 68 2.31 -11.41 -4.31
CA ALA A 68 1.71 -12.60 -4.90
C ALA A 68 0.51 -13.14 -4.10
N ALA A 69 0.50 -12.97 -2.78
CA ALA A 69 -0.64 -13.34 -1.94
C ALA A 69 -1.83 -12.40 -2.17
N VAL A 70 -1.59 -11.09 -2.23
CA VAL A 70 -2.59 -10.06 -2.52
C VAL A 70 -3.16 -10.23 -3.92
N ALA A 71 -2.31 -10.38 -4.94
CA ALA A 71 -2.72 -10.54 -6.33
C ALA A 71 -3.64 -11.75 -6.57
N ARG A 72 -3.56 -12.80 -5.73
CA ARG A 72 -4.50 -13.94 -5.78
C ARG A 72 -5.85 -13.65 -5.12
N GLY A 73 -5.95 -12.59 -4.36
CA GLY A 73 -7.17 -12.18 -3.65
C GLY A 73 -7.94 -11.06 -4.34
N VAL A 74 -7.36 -10.44 -5.38
CA VAL A 74 -7.91 -9.27 -6.07
C VAL A 74 -8.34 -9.67 -7.48
N ASP A 75 -9.59 -9.38 -7.83
CA ASP A 75 -10.16 -9.61 -9.16
C ASP A 75 -10.36 -8.28 -9.93
N ASP A 76 -10.81 -7.23 -9.24
CA ASP A 76 -11.26 -5.97 -9.83
C ASP A 76 -10.32 -4.77 -9.60
N ALA A 77 -9.69 -4.65 -8.43
CA ALA A 77 -8.78 -3.53 -8.12
C ALA A 77 -7.42 -3.62 -8.85
N LEU A 78 -6.75 -2.49 -9.04
CA LEU A 78 -5.36 -2.46 -9.50
C LEU A 78 -4.41 -2.78 -8.33
N VAL A 79 -3.61 -3.84 -8.47
CA VAL A 79 -2.55 -4.16 -7.47
C VAL A 79 -1.28 -3.38 -7.79
N VAL A 80 -0.86 -2.51 -6.87
CA VAL A 80 0.41 -1.76 -6.93
C VAL A 80 1.36 -2.31 -5.88
N ALA A 81 2.61 -2.60 -6.25
CA ALA A 81 3.62 -3.13 -5.33
C ALA A 81 4.74 -2.12 -5.09
N ASP A 82 5.07 -1.86 -3.83
CA ASP A 82 6.25 -1.08 -3.50
C ASP A 82 7.54 -1.78 -3.87
N LEU A 83 8.47 -1.01 -4.43
CA LEU A 83 9.87 -1.41 -4.47
C LEU A 83 10.51 -1.04 -3.13
N PRO A 84 10.95 -2.01 -2.30
CA PRO A 84 11.49 -1.74 -0.98
C PRO A 84 12.87 -1.07 -1.05
N PHE A 85 13.30 -0.51 0.07
CA PHE A 85 14.57 0.18 0.23
C PHE A 85 15.75 -0.60 -0.39
N LEU A 86 16.58 0.09 -1.20
CA LEU A 86 17.74 -0.45 -1.93
C LEU A 86 17.43 -1.55 -2.96
N SER A 87 16.18 -1.85 -3.24
CA SER A 87 15.82 -2.71 -4.38
C SER A 87 15.83 -1.95 -5.71
N TYR A 88 15.95 -0.64 -5.67
CA TYR A 88 16.06 0.27 -6.83
C TYR A 88 17.05 1.40 -6.53
N GLY A 89 17.48 2.13 -7.57
CA GLY A 89 18.41 3.24 -7.46
C GLY A 89 19.88 2.85 -7.31
N VAL A 90 20.22 1.61 -7.01
CA VAL A 90 21.61 1.13 -6.89
C VAL A 90 22.24 0.94 -8.27
N SER A 91 21.52 0.27 -9.16
CA SER A 91 21.86 0.21 -10.59
C SER A 91 20.58 0.11 -11.42
N GLU A 92 20.59 0.67 -12.63
CA GLU A 92 19.43 0.60 -13.53
C GLU A 92 19.03 -0.85 -13.82
N ALA A 93 20.00 -1.70 -14.19
CA ALA A 93 19.73 -3.08 -14.54
C ALA A 93 19.10 -3.90 -13.39
N GLU A 94 19.49 -3.62 -12.17
CA GLU A 94 18.91 -4.26 -10.98
C GLU A 94 17.50 -3.74 -10.71
N SER A 95 17.30 -2.43 -10.75
CA SER A 95 15.99 -1.79 -10.58
C SER A 95 14.96 -2.32 -11.59
N LEU A 96 15.34 -2.42 -12.87
CA LEU A 96 14.47 -2.94 -13.92
C LEU A 96 14.11 -4.43 -13.71
N ARG A 97 15.07 -5.25 -13.25
CA ARG A 97 14.79 -6.67 -12.93
C ARG A 97 13.86 -6.81 -11.74
N ASN A 98 14.08 -6.00 -10.70
CA ASN A 98 13.29 -6.03 -9.47
C ASN A 98 11.85 -5.57 -9.73
N ALA A 99 11.65 -4.48 -10.46
CA ALA A 99 10.32 -4.05 -10.89
C ALA A 99 9.66 -5.10 -11.81
N GLY A 100 10.40 -5.64 -12.79
CA GLY A 100 9.91 -6.72 -13.65
C GLY A 100 9.50 -7.97 -12.89
N ARG A 101 10.16 -8.30 -11.78
CA ARG A 101 9.81 -9.40 -10.89
C ARG A 101 8.44 -9.18 -10.24
N MET A 102 8.15 -7.97 -9.78
CA MET A 102 6.85 -7.65 -9.17
C MET A 102 5.69 -7.90 -10.14
N LEU A 103 5.85 -7.53 -11.41
CA LEU A 103 4.81 -7.76 -12.41
C LEU A 103 4.73 -9.22 -12.84
N LYS A 104 5.88 -9.83 -13.19
CA LYS A 104 5.93 -11.14 -13.84
C LYS A 104 5.71 -12.31 -12.89
N GLU A 105 6.25 -12.22 -11.67
CA GLU A 105 6.28 -13.33 -10.71
C GLU A 105 5.28 -13.11 -9.57
N ALA A 106 5.15 -11.86 -9.11
CA ALA A 106 4.25 -11.53 -8.02
C ALA A 106 2.85 -11.08 -8.47
N GLY A 107 2.64 -10.74 -9.75
CA GLY A 107 1.33 -10.43 -10.31
C GLY A 107 0.83 -9.01 -10.04
N ALA A 108 1.72 -8.08 -9.69
CA ALA A 108 1.36 -6.66 -9.62
C ALA A 108 1.02 -6.11 -11.02
N GLY A 109 0.11 -5.14 -11.09
CA GLY A 109 -0.19 -4.38 -12.30
C GLY A 109 0.71 -3.15 -12.46
N ALA A 110 1.27 -2.63 -11.37
CA ALA A 110 2.18 -1.49 -11.34
C ALA A 110 3.17 -1.59 -10.16
N VAL A 111 4.20 -0.76 -10.18
CA VAL A 111 5.12 -0.60 -9.05
C VAL A 111 5.06 0.82 -8.50
N LYS A 112 5.27 0.98 -7.17
CA LYS A 112 5.50 2.27 -6.53
C LYS A 112 6.97 2.38 -6.12
N LEU A 113 7.52 3.58 -6.23
CA LEU A 113 8.86 3.90 -5.73
C LEU A 113 8.88 5.29 -5.08
N GLU A 114 9.63 5.42 -3.99
CA GLU A 114 9.86 6.72 -3.38
C GLU A 114 10.76 7.56 -4.27
N SER A 115 10.29 8.75 -4.59
CA SER A 115 10.75 9.54 -5.71
C SER A 115 11.64 10.71 -5.28
N GLY A 116 12.58 11.04 -6.14
CA GLY A 116 13.50 12.14 -6.01
C GLY A 116 14.22 12.39 -7.33
N PRO A 117 15.16 13.35 -7.40
CA PRO A 117 15.84 13.68 -8.65
C PRO A 117 16.54 12.49 -9.31
N HIS A 118 17.01 11.54 -8.50
CA HIS A 118 17.75 10.35 -8.96
C HIS A 118 16.84 9.24 -9.51
N THR A 119 15.52 9.33 -9.32
CA THR A 119 14.55 8.31 -9.78
C THR A 119 13.75 8.74 -11.00
N VAL A 120 13.82 10.00 -11.45
CA VAL A 120 13.09 10.49 -12.64
C VAL A 120 13.47 9.68 -13.88
N GLU A 121 14.77 9.50 -14.15
CA GLU A 121 15.22 8.71 -15.29
C GLU A 121 14.86 7.22 -15.13
N LEU A 122 14.91 6.68 -13.92
CA LEU A 122 14.46 5.30 -13.64
C LEU A 122 12.96 5.14 -13.96
N THR A 123 12.12 6.11 -13.56
CA THR A 123 10.69 6.13 -13.91
C THR A 123 10.51 6.05 -15.42
N ARG A 124 11.21 6.90 -16.19
CA ARG A 124 11.19 6.91 -17.66
C ARG A 124 11.55 5.54 -18.23
N ARG A 125 12.64 4.96 -17.76
CA ARG A 125 13.11 3.65 -18.25
C ARG A 125 12.14 2.50 -17.95
N LEU A 126 11.52 2.50 -16.77
CA LEU A 126 10.49 1.51 -16.41
C LEU A 126 9.27 1.63 -17.33
N VAL A 127 8.78 2.85 -17.52
CA VAL A 127 7.61 3.13 -18.36
C VAL A 127 7.86 2.78 -19.82
N GLU A 128 9.03 3.12 -20.38
CA GLU A 128 9.43 2.73 -21.74
C GLU A 128 9.44 1.20 -21.96
N LEU A 129 9.70 0.43 -20.91
CA LEU A 129 9.67 -1.03 -20.96
C LEU A 129 8.26 -1.61 -20.70
N GLY A 130 7.26 -0.75 -20.49
CA GLY A 130 5.88 -1.15 -20.26
C GLY A 130 5.58 -1.50 -18.79
N ILE A 131 6.40 -1.06 -17.84
CA ILE A 131 6.17 -1.19 -16.40
C ILE A 131 5.52 0.11 -15.89
N PRO A 132 4.22 0.11 -15.51
CA PRO A 132 3.59 1.31 -14.97
C PRO A 132 4.19 1.68 -13.62
N VAL A 133 4.42 2.99 -13.41
CA VAL A 133 5.06 3.53 -12.21
C VAL A 133 4.12 4.52 -11.52
N GLN A 134 3.87 4.29 -10.23
CA GLN A 134 3.34 5.27 -9.29
C GLN A 134 4.51 5.94 -8.58
N ALA A 135 4.65 7.25 -8.74
CA ALA A 135 5.66 8.02 -8.03
C ALA A 135 5.18 8.36 -6.61
N HIS A 136 6.09 8.66 -5.68
CA HIS A 136 5.77 9.01 -4.30
C HIS A 136 6.67 10.14 -3.81
N LEU A 137 6.09 11.28 -3.46
CA LEU A 137 6.77 12.49 -2.98
C LEU A 137 6.25 12.93 -1.60
N GLY A 138 6.99 13.80 -0.96
CA GLY A 138 6.70 14.30 0.38
C GLY A 138 7.51 13.56 1.43
N LEU A 139 6.87 13.06 2.47
CA LEU A 139 7.53 12.15 3.41
C LEU A 139 7.75 10.81 2.73
N THR A 140 9.00 10.38 2.72
CA THR A 140 9.45 9.12 2.13
C THR A 140 10.03 8.25 3.24
N PRO A 141 9.27 7.25 3.75
CA PRO A 141 9.68 6.39 4.87
C PRO A 141 11.03 5.69 4.67
N GLN A 142 11.41 5.36 3.44
CA GLN A 142 12.73 4.79 3.13
C GLN A 142 13.89 5.77 3.40
N HIS A 143 13.62 7.06 3.52
CA HIS A 143 14.60 8.09 3.88
C HIS A 143 14.52 8.52 5.35
N ILE A 144 13.81 7.79 6.22
CA ILE A 144 13.56 8.13 7.62
C ILE A 144 14.85 8.45 8.41
N ASN A 145 15.94 7.74 8.14
CA ASN A 145 17.22 7.98 8.80
C ASN A 145 17.89 9.32 8.40
N ARG A 146 17.47 9.90 7.27
CA ARG A 146 17.97 11.18 6.77
C ARG A 146 17.09 12.35 7.19
N VAL A 147 15.77 12.19 7.08
CA VAL A 147 14.82 13.31 7.21
C VAL A 147 13.88 13.17 8.42
N GLY A 148 13.84 12.01 9.10
CA GLY A 148 12.86 11.73 10.16
C GLY A 148 11.44 11.60 9.63
N LEU A 149 10.44 11.72 10.52
CA LEU A 149 9.00 11.66 10.19
C LEU A 149 8.35 13.05 10.16
N GLN A 150 9.10 14.08 9.74
CA GLN A 150 8.59 15.44 9.71
C GLN A 150 7.83 15.71 8.41
N ARG A 151 6.83 16.63 8.50
CA ARG A 151 6.13 17.14 7.32
C ARG A 151 7.12 17.77 6.34
N GLN A 152 7.01 17.42 5.08
CA GLN A 152 7.85 17.91 4.00
C GLN A 152 7.17 19.10 3.27
N GLY A 153 7.93 19.88 2.49
CA GLY A 153 7.38 21.00 1.72
C GLY A 153 6.83 22.15 2.56
N THR A 154 7.43 22.41 3.74
CA THR A 154 6.94 23.40 4.70
C THR A 154 7.50 24.81 4.51
N ASP A 155 8.46 24.99 3.61
CA ASP A 155 8.99 26.27 3.17
C ASP A 155 8.96 26.38 1.64
N GLU A 156 9.15 27.61 1.11
CA GLU A 156 9.00 27.90 -0.32
C GLU A 156 9.97 27.08 -1.20
N ALA A 157 11.20 26.85 -0.74
CA ALA A 157 12.19 26.12 -1.53
C ALA A 157 11.86 24.61 -1.57
N ALA A 158 11.49 24.03 -0.43
CA ALA A 158 11.09 22.64 -0.34
C ALA A 158 9.76 22.39 -1.08
N ALA A 159 8.82 23.33 -1.04
CA ALA A 159 7.58 23.25 -1.80
C ALA A 159 7.81 23.29 -3.31
N ALA A 160 8.68 24.20 -3.79
CA ALA A 160 9.06 24.27 -5.19
C ALA A 160 9.77 22.99 -5.67
N GLU A 161 10.65 22.39 -4.85
CA GLU A 161 11.32 21.14 -5.18
C GLU A 161 10.31 19.98 -5.35
N ILE A 162 9.27 19.92 -4.51
CA ILE A 162 8.21 18.90 -4.62
C ILE A 162 7.43 19.11 -5.92
N LEU A 163 7.06 20.33 -6.27
CA LEU A 163 6.34 20.64 -7.50
C LEU A 163 7.19 20.30 -8.75
N ASP A 164 8.45 20.76 -8.80
CA ASP A 164 9.37 20.47 -9.91
C ASP A 164 9.54 18.94 -10.09
N LEU A 165 9.62 18.18 -8.98
CA LEU A 165 9.74 16.72 -9.03
C LEU A 165 8.45 16.04 -9.48
N ALA A 166 7.29 16.57 -9.08
CA ALA A 166 5.99 16.06 -9.49
C ALA A 166 5.84 16.15 -11.02
N GLU A 167 6.08 17.33 -11.58
CA GLU A 167 6.10 17.56 -13.04
C GLU A 167 7.12 16.65 -13.74
N ALA A 168 8.34 16.53 -13.21
CA ALA A 168 9.39 15.69 -13.80
C ALA A 168 9.00 14.19 -13.83
N HIS A 169 8.29 13.68 -12.80
CA HIS A 169 7.84 12.30 -12.79
C HIS A 169 6.65 12.08 -13.73
N GLU A 170 5.74 13.04 -13.86
CA GLU A 170 4.70 13.03 -14.88
C GLU A 170 5.29 13.00 -16.30
N GLU A 171 6.23 13.91 -16.60
CA GLU A 171 6.94 13.93 -17.88
C GLU A 171 7.74 12.64 -18.16
N ALA A 172 8.19 11.96 -17.10
CA ALA A 172 8.82 10.64 -17.20
C ALA A 172 7.81 9.51 -17.46
N GLY A 173 6.50 9.78 -17.38
CA GLY A 173 5.41 8.86 -17.68
C GLY A 173 4.87 8.11 -16.47
N ALA A 174 5.08 8.60 -15.24
CA ALA A 174 4.35 8.09 -14.08
C ALA A 174 2.84 8.17 -14.32
N PHE A 175 2.08 7.16 -13.90
CA PHE A 175 0.62 7.16 -14.12
C PHE A 175 -0.17 7.81 -12.99
N SER A 176 0.45 7.93 -11.82
CA SER A 176 -0.10 8.62 -10.64
C SER A 176 1.00 9.01 -9.67
N LEU A 177 0.68 9.89 -8.75
CA LEU A 177 1.60 10.42 -7.76
C LEU A 177 1.00 10.31 -6.35
N ILE A 178 1.70 9.65 -5.41
CA ILE A 178 1.38 9.76 -3.99
C ILE A 178 2.03 11.00 -3.40
N LEU A 179 1.22 11.75 -2.63
CA LEU A 179 1.65 12.90 -1.84
C LEU A 179 1.50 12.56 -0.35
N GLU A 180 2.61 12.34 0.35
CA GLU A 180 2.59 11.96 1.76
C GLU A 180 3.07 13.07 2.68
N HIS A 181 2.23 13.39 3.66
CA HIS A 181 2.54 14.29 4.80
C HIS A 181 3.16 15.62 4.38
N ILE A 182 2.49 16.30 3.43
CA ILE A 182 2.80 17.66 2.96
C ILE A 182 1.66 18.62 3.33
N PRO A 183 1.87 19.96 3.26
CA PRO A 183 0.80 20.92 3.47
C PRO A 183 -0.34 20.76 2.44
N ALA A 184 -1.59 20.85 2.89
CA ALA A 184 -2.76 20.66 2.02
C ALA A 184 -2.83 21.67 0.85
N ASN A 185 -2.38 22.92 1.06
CA ASN A 185 -2.31 23.91 -0.01
C ASN A 185 -1.21 23.62 -1.04
N LEU A 186 -0.13 22.92 -0.66
CA LEU A 186 0.87 22.44 -1.61
C LEU A 186 0.30 21.25 -2.40
N ALA A 187 -0.37 20.31 -1.72
CA ALA A 187 -1.01 19.18 -2.39
C ALA A 187 -2.04 19.66 -3.43
N ALA A 188 -2.90 20.62 -3.07
CA ALA A 188 -3.85 21.25 -4.00
C ALA A 188 -3.15 21.84 -5.23
N LEU A 189 -2.05 22.58 -5.02
CA LEU A 189 -1.27 23.16 -6.13
C LEU A 189 -0.70 22.08 -7.05
N VAL A 190 -0.10 21.02 -6.48
CA VAL A 190 0.45 19.91 -7.28
C VAL A 190 -0.66 19.21 -8.05
N THR A 191 -1.83 19.00 -7.44
CA THR A 191 -2.98 18.38 -8.11
C THR A 191 -3.50 19.23 -9.27
N ASP A 192 -3.55 20.55 -9.11
CA ASP A 192 -4.01 21.49 -10.16
C ASP A 192 -3.05 21.56 -11.35
N GLU A 193 -1.75 21.34 -11.15
CA GLU A 193 -0.72 21.44 -12.19
C GLU A 193 -0.49 20.15 -12.98
N LEU A 194 -0.88 18.97 -12.43
CA LEU A 194 -0.65 17.68 -13.08
C LEU A 194 -1.89 17.20 -13.85
N ASP A 195 -1.64 16.48 -14.94
CA ASP A 195 -2.68 15.75 -15.70
C ASP A 195 -2.87 14.30 -15.18
N ILE A 196 -1.94 13.78 -14.35
CA ILE A 196 -2.03 12.45 -13.73
C ILE A 196 -2.67 12.52 -12.34
N PRO A 197 -3.43 11.49 -11.92
CA PRO A 197 -4.08 11.50 -10.62
C PRO A 197 -3.10 11.54 -9.46
N THR A 198 -3.41 12.41 -8.49
CA THR A 198 -2.71 12.52 -7.20
C THR A 198 -3.45 11.78 -6.10
N ILE A 199 -2.71 11.05 -5.26
CA ILE A 199 -3.26 10.26 -4.15
C ILE A 199 -2.66 10.77 -2.84
N GLY A 200 -3.51 11.30 -1.95
CA GLY A 200 -3.08 11.89 -0.69
C GLY A 200 -3.01 10.91 0.47
N ILE A 201 -2.02 11.09 1.34
CA ILE A 201 -1.99 10.56 2.70
C ILE A 201 -1.39 11.61 3.63
N GLY A 202 -2.23 12.17 4.54
CA GLY A 202 -1.79 13.31 5.34
C GLY A 202 -1.45 14.56 4.54
N ALA A 203 -2.04 14.71 3.35
CA ALA A 203 -1.81 15.80 2.40
C ALA A 203 -3.06 16.69 2.20
N GLY A 204 -4.14 16.46 2.94
CA GLY A 204 -5.40 17.21 2.83
C GLY A 204 -6.37 16.58 1.83
N PRO A 205 -7.56 17.23 1.62
CA PRO A 205 -8.65 16.65 0.84
C PRO A 205 -8.63 16.96 -0.67
N GLU A 206 -7.73 17.83 -1.14
CA GLU A 206 -7.75 18.38 -2.49
C GLU A 206 -6.94 17.54 -3.51
N THR A 207 -6.62 16.29 -3.17
CA THR A 207 -6.03 15.31 -4.10
C THR A 207 -7.14 14.49 -4.76
N ASP A 208 -6.87 13.90 -5.94
CA ASP A 208 -7.84 13.11 -6.71
C ASP A 208 -8.23 11.79 -6.02
N GLY A 209 -7.47 11.35 -5.03
CA GLY A 209 -7.75 10.17 -4.23
C GLY A 209 -7.04 10.17 -2.89
N GLN A 210 -7.32 9.14 -2.08
CA GLN A 210 -6.71 8.98 -0.75
C GLN A 210 -6.25 7.55 -0.54
N VAL A 211 -5.12 7.39 0.17
CA VAL A 211 -4.63 6.09 0.62
C VAL A 211 -4.49 6.04 2.14
N LEU A 212 -4.79 4.89 2.72
CA LEU A 212 -4.49 4.56 4.12
C LEU A 212 -3.90 3.16 4.25
N VAL A 213 -3.15 2.94 5.32
CA VAL A 213 -2.80 1.60 5.79
C VAL A 213 -4.07 0.91 6.28
N VAL A 214 -4.38 -0.28 5.75
CA VAL A 214 -5.63 -0.99 6.08
C VAL A 214 -5.79 -1.21 7.59
N ASN A 215 -4.70 -1.55 8.28
CA ASN A 215 -4.73 -1.77 9.73
C ASN A 215 -5.20 -0.53 10.50
N ASP A 216 -4.83 0.68 10.04
CA ASP A 216 -5.29 1.94 10.60
C ASP A 216 -6.76 2.19 10.26
N ALA A 217 -7.12 2.01 8.98
CA ALA A 217 -8.47 2.27 8.50
C ALA A 217 -9.53 1.39 9.18
N VAL A 218 -9.24 0.10 9.43
CA VAL A 218 -10.18 -0.81 10.09
C VAL A 218 -10.09 -0.79 11.62
N GLY A 219 -9.17 -0.04 12.21
CA GLY A 219 -8.98 0.03 13.67
C GLY A 219 -8.33 -1.23 14.25
N LEU A 220 -7.41 -1.84 13.52
CA LEU A 220 -6.57 -2.95 14.01
C LEU A 220 -5.30 -2.46 14.70
N SER A 221 -4.72 -1.34 14.24
CA SER A 221 -3.54 -0.72 14.83
C SER A 221 -3.79 -0.27 16.26
N GLU A 222 -2.79 -0.44 17.14
CA GLU A 222 -2.84 0.10 18.52
C GLU A 222 -2.70 1.64 18.57
N ARG A 223 -2.04 2.20 17.55
CA ARG A 223 -1.83 3.64 17.40
C ARG A 223 -1.99 4.00 15.93
N THR A 224 -2.84 4.97 15.66
CA THR A 224 -3.05 5.54 14.34
C THR A 224 -2.24 6.83 14.18
N PRO A 225 -1.62 7.09 13.02
CA PRO A 225 -1.00 8.38 12.73
C PRO A 225 -2.03 9.53 12.87
N PRO A 226 -1.60 10.75 13.22
CA PRO A 226 -2.52 11.88 13.45
C PRO A 226 -3.39 12.27 12.23
N PHE A 227 -2.98 11.86 11.03
CA PHE A 227 -3.68 12.12 9.77
C PHE A 227 -4.57 10.95 9.33
N ALA A 228 -4.56 9.82 10.03
CA ALA A 228 -5.40 8.67 9.74
C ALA A 228 -6.60 8.60 10.70
N THR A 229 -7.68 8.03 10.23
CA THR A 229 -8.90 7.79 11.01
C THR A 229 -9.29 6.34 10.89
N ALA A 230 -9.64 5.71 12.01
CA ALA A 230 -10.24 4.39 12.02
C ALA A 230 -11.73 4.50 11.72
N PHE A 231 -12.19 3.76 10.72
CA PHE A 231 -13.59 3.66 10.31
C PHE A 231 -14.32 2.47 10.97
N GLY A 232 -13.56 1.60 11.66
CA GLY A 232 -14.05 0.43 12.37
C GLY A 232 -13.26 0.18 13.65
N ASN A 233 -13.56 -0.95 14.32
CA ASN A 233 -12.90 -1.36 15.56
C ASN A 233 -12.58 -2.86 15.54
N VAL A 234 -11.91 -3.30 14.47
CA VAL A 234 -11.62 -4.73 14.23
C VAL A 234 -10.78 -5.33 15.36
N ARG A 235 -9.92 -4.55 16.01
CA ARG A 235 -9.11 -5.04 17.13
C ARG A 235 -9.96 -5.54 18.29
N GLU A 236 -11.00 -4.78 18.70
CA GLU A 236 -11.89 -5.19 19.79
C GLU A 236 -12.69 -6.44 19.42
N GLU A 237 -13.21 -6.49 18.19
CA GLU A 237 -13.94 -7.66 17.70
C GLU A 237 -13.07 -8.93 17.69
N MET A 238 -11.82 -8.82 17.24
CA MET A 238 -10.87 -9.93 17.26
C MET A 238 -10.52 -10.37 18.69
N VAL A 239 -10.31 -9.43 19.60
CA VAL A 239 -10.04 -9.75 21.01
C VAL A 239 -11.24 -10.48 21.62
N ALA A 240 -12.47 -9.98 21.43
CA ALA A 240 -13.69 -10.61 21.94
C ALA A 240 -13.87 -12.05 21.39
N ALA A 241 -13.63 -12.25 20.10
CA ALA A 241 -13.73 -13.57 19.48
C ALA A 241 -12.69 -14.56 20.04
N VAL A 242 -11.44 -14.10 20.23
CA VAL A 242 -10.38 -14.94 20.82
C VAL A 242 -10.68 -15.27 22.30
N GLU A 243 -11.23 -14.31 23.05
CA GLU A 243 -11.64 -14.54 24.44
C GLU A 243 -12.79 -15.55 24.52
N ALA A 244 -13.81 -15.44 23.68
CA ALA A 244 -14.89 -16.39 23.61
C ALA A 244 -14.39 -17.80 23.30
N TYR A 245 -13.54 -17.97 22.30
CA TYR A 245 -12.92 -19.26 22.00
C TYR A 245 -12.15 -19.84 23.19
N ARG A 246 -11.33 -19.02 23.87
CA ARG A 246 -10.58 -19.45 25.06
C ARG A 246 -11.51 -19.94 26.16
N ASP A 247 -12.57 -19.20 26.43
CA ASP A 247 -13.50 -19.49 27.51
C ASP A 247 -14.28 -20.79 27.24
N GLU A 248 -14.78 -20.99 26.03
CA GLU A 248 -15.44 -22.23 25.63
C GLU A 248 -14.52 -23.46 25.70
N VAL A 249 -13.26 -23.33 25.32
CA VAL A 249 -12.28 -24.43 25.50
C VAL A 249 -12.03 -24.74 26.97
N VAL A 250 -11.89 -23.69 27.80
CA VAL A 250 -11.68 -23.87 29.26
C VAL A 250 -12.91 -24.50 29.96
N GLU A 251 -14.11 -24.12 29.53
CA GLU A 251 -15.37 -24.65 30.06
C GLU A 251 -15.70 -26.06 29.51
N GLY A 252 -15.01 -26.50 28.46
CA GLY A 252 -15.25 -27.79 27.80
C GLY A 252 -16.50 -27.82 26.93
N SER A 253 -17.00 -26.65 26.53
CA SER A 253 -18.12 -26.51 25.59
C SER A 253 -17.70 -26.58 24.14
N PHE A 254 -16.41 -26.26 23.83
CA PHE A 254 -15.80 -26.47 22.51
C PHE A 254 -14.73 -27.57 22.59
N PRO A 255 -14.67 -28.54 21.62
CA PRO A 255 -15.62 -28.73 20.53
C PRO A 255 -16.95 -29.31 21.04
N GLY A 256 -18.04 -28.86 20.40
CA GLY A 256 -19.38 -29.42 20.64
C GLY A 256 -19.66 -30.67 19.80
N GLU A 257 -20.94 -31.08 19.72
CA GLU A 257 -21.35 -32.25 18.93
C GLU A 257 -21.15 -32.02 17.42
N GLU A 258 -21.34 -30.78 16.94
CA GLU A 258 -21.22 -30.42 15.52
C GLU A 258 -19.77 -30.46 15.02
N GLU A 259 -18.79 -30.12 15.87
CA GLU A 259 -17.36 -30.17 15.58
C GLU A 259 -16.74 -31.54 15.92
N THR A 260 -17.50 -32.48 16.48
CA THR A 260 -17.01 -33.81 16.94
C THR A 260 -17.39 -34.89 15.97
N HIS A 261 -16.40 -35.62 15.48
CA HIS A 261 -16.64 -36.82 14.69
C HIS A 261 -16.27 -38.07 15.48
N VAL A 262 -17.23 -39.03 15.56
CA VAL A 262 -17.06 -40.33 16.20
C VAL A 262 -17.11 -41.42 15.14
N GLU A 263 -16.08 -42.26 15.06
CA GLU A 263 -16.05 -43.41 14.15
C GLU A 263 -16.57 -44.64 14.88
N GLU A 264 -17.76 -45.12 14.48
CA GLU A 264 -18.36 -46.32 15.07
C GLU A 264 -17.54 -47.57 14.70
N GLY A 265 -17.11 -48.33 15.70
CA GLY A 265 -16.35 -49.57 15.51
C GLY A 265 -14.82 -49.42 15.60
N LEU A 266 -14.32 -48.22 15.93
CA LEU A 266 -12.90 -48.04 16.22
C LEU A 266 -12.57 -48.55 17.63
N GLU A 267 -12.19 -49.85 17.77
CA GLU A 267 -11.71 -50.44 19.02
C GLU A 267 -10.15 -50.40 19.01
N LEU A 268 -9.59 -49.63 19.95
CA LEU A 268 -8.15 -49.60 20.17
C LEU A 268 -7.81 -50.49 21.38
N GLU A 269 -7.12 -51.58 21.13
CA GLU A 269 -6.49 -52.38 22.22
C GLU A 269 -5.31 -51.55 22.78
N ARG A 270 -5.28 -51.32 24.11
CA ARG A 270 -4.19 -50.70 24.84
C ARG A 270 -3.30 -51.72 25.50
#